data_0073fe2a25d1e92c74accb8230b0c07e
#
_entry.id   0073fe2a25d1e92c74accb8230b0c07e
#
_cell.length_a   1.000
_cell.length_b   1.000
_cell.length_c   1.000
_cell.angle_alpha   90.00
_cell.angle_beta   90.00
_cell.angle_gamma   90.00
#
_symmetry.space_group_name_H-M   'P 1'
#
loop_
_entity.id
_entity.type
_entity.pdbx_description
1 polymer ?
#
loop_
_entity_poly.entity_id
_entity_poly.type
_entity_poly.pdbx_seq_one_letter_code
_entity_poly.pdbx_strand_id
1 'polypeptide(L)'
;MTDKAISPLRWRLIEDMAIRRLSPKTQLHYIRHVKRFADFLGRAADKATTEDVHRYQLWLASIGTTVPTVNVSATALRFFFKITLKRHDLAEELISTRGPRRLPVVLSPEEVGRLLASAINIKHKALLSLAYATGLRASEVVSLKLTDIDRDRMLIRVEQGKSLPSRRRGARRIGTSFSRPSFLRYCMNGEIGRAHV
;
A
#
# COMPACT_ATOMS: atom_id res chain seq x y z
N MET A 1 -8.52 29.22 -4.77
CA MET A 1 -7.66 28.03 -5.06
C MET A 1 -7.23 28.16 -6.51
N THR A 2 -6.00 28.61 -6.76
CA THR A 2 -5.49 28.83 -8.12
C THR A 2 -5.28 27.48 -8.79
N ASP A 3 -6.07 27.21 -9.83
CA ASP A 3 -5.85 26.14 -10.79
C ASP A 3 -4.48 26.38 -11.45
N LYS A 4 -3.40 25.78 -10.86
CA LYS A 4 -2.12 25.74 -11.53
C LYS A 4 -2.30 24.86 -12.76
N ALA A 5 -2.33 25.50 -13.93
CA ALA A 5 -2.39 24.82 -15.23
C ALA A 5 -1.44 23.61 -15.23
N ILE A 6 -1.99 22.44 -15.51
CA ILE A 6 -1.20 21.20 -15.54
C ILE A 6 -0.19 21.36 -16.67
N SER A 7 1.12 21.27 -16.36
CA SER A 7 2.15 21.40 -17.38
C SER A 7 2.00 20.30 -18.45
N PRO A 8 2.29 20.57 -19.73
CA PRO A 8 2.17 19.58 -20.80
C PRO A 8 2.92 18.29 -20.49
N LEU A 9 4.08 18.40 -19.84
CA LEU A 9 4.90 17.27 -19.42
C LEU A 9 4.22 16.39 -18.37
N ARG A 10 3.53 17.01 -17.38
CA ARG A 10 2.77 16.28 -16.39
C ARG A 10 1.58 15.55 -17.02
N TRP A 11 0.93 16.17 -17.98
CA TRP A 11 -0.18 15.57 -18.72
C TRP A 11 0.28 14.32 -19.47
N ARG A 12 1.36 14.42 -20.22
CA ARG A 12 1.96 13.29 -20.94
C ARG A 12 2.35 12.13 -20.00
N LEU A 13 2.92 12.45 -18.83
CA LEU A 13 3.24 11.45 -17.82
C LEU A 13 1.97 10.70 -17.35
N ILE A 14 0.86 11.41 -17.15
CA ILE A 14 -0.43 10.81 -16.74
C ILE A 14 -0.96 9.90 -17.85
N GLU A 15 -0.92 10.32 -19.11
CA GLU A 15 -1.34 9.51 -20.26
C GLU A 15 -0.51 8.22 -20.37
N ASP A 16 0.82 8.33 -20.27
CA ASP A 16 1.73 7.19 -20.30
C ASP A 16 1.44 6.17 -19.18
N MET A 17 1.08 6.65 -18.00
CA MET A 17 0.67 5.81 -16.87
C MET A 17 -0.70 5.18 -17.09
N ALA A 18 -1.65 5.92 -17.66
CA ALA A 18 -3.00 5.43 -17.97
C ALA A 18 -2.99 4.32 -19.01
N ILE A 19 -2.23 4.48 -20.11
CA ILE A 19 -2.04 3.45 -21.13
C ILE A 19 -1.53 2.14 -20.51
N ARG A 20 -0.67 2.22 -19.50
CA ARG A 20 -0.14 1.04 -18.77
C ARG A 20 -1.02 0.57 -17.63
N ARG A 21 -2.21 1.14 -17.48
CA ARG A 21 -3.20 0.79 -16.45
C ARG A 21 -2.64 0.83 -15.03
N LEU A 22 -1.76 1.79 -14.75
CA LEU A 22 -1.28 2.01 -13.39
C LEU A 22 -2.44 2.51 -12.51
N SER A 23 -2.49 2.00 -11.28
CA SER A 23 -3.55 2.40 -10.34
C SER A 23 -3.49 3.91 -10.05
N PRO A 24 -4.63 4.58 -9.79
CA PRO A 24 -4.65 6.02 -9.47
C PRO A 24 -3.69 6.39 -8.32
N LYS A 25 -3.59 5.51 -7.32
CA LYS A 25 -2.66 5.68 -6.20
C LYS A 25 -1.20 5.67 -6.66
N THR A 26 -0.83 4.76 -7.56
CA THR A 26 0.53 4.70 -8.14
C THR A 26 0.82 5.94 -8.97
N GLN A 27 -0.13 6.39 -9.79
CA GLN A 27 0.01 7.61 -10.58
C GLN A 27 0.28 8.83 -9.69
N LEU A 28 -0.50 8.98 -8.61
CA LEU A 28 -0.32 10.08 -7.65
C LEU A 28 1.07 10.04 -7.00
N HIS A 29 1.55 8.85 -6.62
CA HIS A 29 2.89 8.69 -6.05
C HIS A 29 3.97 9.08 -7.05
N TYR A 30 3.88 8.62 -8.31
CA TYR A 30 4.87 8.95 -9.34
C TYR A 30 4.92 10.45 -9.63
N ILE A 31 3.77 11.09 -9.78
CA ILE A 31 3.68 12.54 -9.98
C ILE A 31 4.34 13.29 -8.80
N ARG A 32 4.11 12.86 -7.57
CA ARG A 32 4.70 13.47 -6.37
C ARG A 32 6.23 13.37 -6.39
N HIS A 33 6.78 12.21 -6.76
CA HIS A 33 8.23 12.03 -6.81
C HIS A 33 8.88 12.82 -7.96
N VAL A 34 8.26 12.87 -9.14
CA VAL A 34 8.75 13.68 -10.25
C VAL A 34 8.68 15.17 -9.90
N LYS A 35 7.60 15.62 -9.23
CA LYS A 35 7.52 17.01 -8.74
C LYS A 35 8.64 17.31 -7.74
N ARG A 36 8.87 16.45 -6.75
CA ARG A 36 9.95 16.62 -5.77
C ARG A 36 11.31 16.72 -6.41
N PHE A 37 11.56 15.98 -7.48
CA PHE A 37 12.78 16.08 -8.26
C PHE A 37 12.88 17.43 -8.98
N ALA A 38 11.82 17.89 -9.63
CA ALA A 38 11.78 19.20 -10.28
C ALA A 38 11.96 20.35 -9.28
N ASP A 39 11.35 20.25 -8.09
CA ASP A 39 11.50 21.22 -7.00
C ASP A 39 12.98 21.26 -6.51
N PHE A 40 13.65 20.10 -6.42
CA PHE A 40 15.09 20.02 -6.08
C PHE A 40 15.97 20.67 -7.14
N LEU A 41 15.66 20.49 -8.42
CA LEU A 41 16.41 21.10 -9.53
C LEU A 41 16.20 22.61 -9.64
N GLY A 42 15.09 23.15 -9.14
CA GLY A 42 14.66 24.53 -9.39
C GLY A 42 14.32 24.84 -10.86
N ARG A 43 14.22 23.78 -11.69
CA ARG A 43 13.91 23.87 -13.13
C ARG A 43 13.08 22.68 -13.60
N ALA A 44 12.62 22.71 -14.84
CA ALA A 44 11.84 21.61 -15.40
C ALA A 44 12.65 20.31 -15.47
N ALA A 45 12.02 19.19 -15.10
CA ALA A 45 12.67 17.88 -14.95
C ALA A 45 13.16 17.28 -16.29
N ASP A 46 12.67 17.74 -17.43
CA ASP A 46 13.12 17.35 -18.77
C ASP A 46 14.53 17.85 -19.11
N LYS A 47 14.96 18.95 -18.45
CA LYS A 47 16.30 19.53 -18.61
C LYS A 47 17.34 18.94 -17.66
N ALA A 48 17.03 17.83 -17.02
CA ALA A 48 17.94 17.16 -16.10
C ALA A 48 19.14 16.55 -16.83
N THR A 49 20.29 16.55 -16.16
CA THR A 49 21.53 15.88 -16.56
C THR A 49 21.78 14.64 -15.69
N THR A 50 22.71 13.79 -16.09
CA THR A 50 23.16 12.64 -15.28
C THR A 50 23.67 13.07 -13.92
N GLU A 51 24.41 14.16 -13.88
CA GLU A 51 24.93 14.76 -12.64
C GLU A 51 23.80 15.24 -11.72
N ASP A 52 22.72 15.79 -12.26
CA ASP A 52 21.55 16.19 -11.46
C ASP A 52 20.87 14.98 -10.80
N VAL A 53 20.79 13.86 -11.52
CA VAL A 53 20.24 12.61 -11.00
C VAL A 53 21.10 12.07 -9.84
N HIS A 54 22.43 12.10 -10.03
CA HIS A 54 23.38 11.68 -9.01
C HIS A 54 23.28 12.56 -7.75
N ARG A 55 23.31 13.88 -7.90
CA ARG A 55 23.15 14.85 -6.81
C ARG A 55 21.82 14.70 -6.07
N TYR A 56 20.74 14.42 -6.79
CA TYR A 56 19.44 14.18 -6.16
C TYR A 56 19.42 12.91 -5.30
N GLN A 57 20.06 11.84 -5.75
CA GLN A 57 20.16 10.60 -4.96
C GLN A 57 21.01 10.81 -3.69
N LEU A 58 22.12 11.55 -3.79
CA LEU A 58 22.92 11.94 -2.63
C LEU A 58 22.14 12.81 -1.66
N TRP A 59 21.37 13.79 -2.18
CA TRP A 59 20.52 14.62 -1.36
C TRP A 59 19.43 13.82 -0.62
N LEU A 60 18.79 12.86 -1.28
CA LEU A 60 17.82 11.97 -0.62
C LEU A 60 18.47 11.16 0.54
N ALA A 61 19.70 10.74 0.37
CA ALA A 61 20.45 10.04 1.41
C ALA A 61 20.83 10.98 2.56
N SER A 62 21.29 12.21 2.28
CA SER A 62 21.71 13.19 3.28
C SER A 62 20.58 13.66 4.20
N ILE A 63 19.35 13.77 3.69
CA ILE A 63 18.17 14.15 4.48
C ILE A 63 17.56 12.96 5.24
N GLY A 64 18.24 11.79 5.30
CA GLY A 64 17.80 10.62 6.03
C GLY A 64 16.54 9.95 5.45
N THR A 65 16.28 10.07 4.15
CA THR A 65 15.14 9.42 3.51
C THR A 65 15.27 7.90 3.61
N THR A 66 14.20 7.22 4.03
CA THR A 66 14.21 5.75 4.17
C THR A 66 14.44 5.05 2.83
N VAL A 67 15.18 3.93 2.85
CA VAL A 67 15.51 3.14 1.64
C VAL A 67 14.28 2.80 0.79
N PRO A 68 13.14 2.36 1.34
CA PRO A 68 11.93 2.13 0.54
C PRO A 68 11.46 3.38 -0.22
N THR A 69 11.53 4.55 0.41
CA THR A 69 11.11 5.81 -0.21
C THR A 69 12.08 6.24 -1.33
N VAL A 70 13.40 6.05 -1.13
CA VAL A 70 14.41 6.27 -2.17
C VAL A 70 14.12 5.37 -3.38
N ASN A 71 13.86 4.09 -3.15
CA ASN A 71 13.56 3.12 -4.22
C ASN A 71 12.27 3.45 -4.98
N VAL A 72 11.23 3.92 -4.29
CA VAL A 72 10.00 4.39 -4.95
C VAL A 72 10.29 5.64 -5.79
N SER A 73 11.12 6.56 -5.29
CA SER A 73 11.54 7.75 -6.04
C SER A 73 12.33 7.35 -7.30
N ALA A 74 13.31 6.47 -7.16
CA ALA A 74 14.09 5.95 -8.30
C ALA A 74 13.19 5.26 -9.34
N THR A 75 12.22 4.46 -8.90
CA THR A 75 11.27 3.80 -9.81
C THR A 75 10.38 4.79 -10.55
N ALA A 76 9.89 5.81 -9.87
CA ALA A 76 9.06 6.86 -10.48
C ALA A 76 9.85 7.69 -11.51
N LEU A 77 11.09 8.08 -11.18
CA LEU A 77 11.97 8.82 -12.07
C LEU A 77 12.43 7.95 -13.25
N ARG A 78 12.72 6.66 -13.02
CA ARG A 78 13.05 5.72 -14.10
C ARG A 78 11.89 5.59 -15.09
N PHE A 79 10.67 5.50 -14.61
CA PHE A 79 9.46 5.50 -15.46
C PHE A 79 9.38 6.80 -16.26
N PHE A 80 9.55 7.94 -15.61
CA PHE A 80 9.48 9.27 -16.24
C PHE A 80 10.54 9.44 -17.32
N PHE A 81 11.81 9.17 -17.02
CA PHE A 81 12.89 9.31 -18.00
C PHE A 81 12.78 8.29 -19.14
N LYS A 82 12.56 7.01 -18.82
CA LYS A 82 12.54 5.94 -19.82
C LYS A 82 11.30 6.00 -20.73
N ILE A 83 10.13 6.25 -20.15
CA ILE A 83 8.86 6.14 -20.87
C ILE A 83 8.40 7.48 -21.41
N THR A 84 8.35 8.50 -20.57
CA THR A 84 7.79 9.81 -20.96
C THR A 84 8.79 10.63 -21.74
N LEU A 85 10.05 10.70 -21.32
CA LEU A 85 11.08 11.50 -21.98
C LEU A 85 11.91 10.74 -23.01
N LYS A 86 11.88 9.40 -23.01
CA LYS A 86 12.71 8.53 -23.87
C LYS A 86 14.22 8.71 -23.63
N ARG A 87 14.60 9.18 -22.45
CA ARG A 87 15.98 9.35 -22.01
C ARG A 87 16.44 8.16 -21.21
N HIS A 88 17.00 7.17 -21.89
CA HIS A 88 17.49 5.94 -21.28
C HIS A 88 18.74 6.16 -20.44
N ASP A 89 19.60 7.09 -20.88
CA ASP A 89 20.80 7.55 -20.17
C ASP A 89 20.49 7.90 -18.69
N LEU A 90 19.54 8.78 -18.47
CA LEU A 90 19.14 9.21 -17.12
C LEU A 90 18.44 8.08 -16.32
N ALA A 91 17.75 7.20 -17.00
CA ALA A 91 17.05 6.09 -16.34
C ALA A 91 18.01 5.02 -15.79
N GLU A 92 19.14 4.82 -16.44
CA GLU A 92 20.18 3.86 -16.03
C GLU A 92 20.99 4.35 -14.84
N GLU A 93 21.20 5.65 -14.70
CA GLU A 93 21.88 6.26 -13.55
C GLU A 93 21.13 6.09 -12.21
N LEU A 94 19.85 5.80 -12.26
CA LEU A 94 19.05 5.63 -11.05
C LEU A 94 19.35 4.30 -10.35
N ILE A 95 19.99 4.37 -9.21
CA ILE A 95 20.36 3.20 -8.40
C ILE A 95 19.23 2.89 -7.41
N SER A 96 18.88 1.61 -7.30
CA SER A 96 17.99 1.11 -6.26
C SER A 96 18.82 0.42 -5.17
N THR A 97 18.66 0.85 -3.94
CA THR A 97 19.46 0.38 -2.79
C THR A 97 18.72 -0.76 -2.07
N ARG A 98 19.44 -1.80 -1.68
CA ARG A 98 18.89 -2.83 -0.79
C ARG A 98 19.10 -2.40 0.66
N GLY A 99 17.99 -2.19 1.36
CA GLY A 99 18.02 -1.97 2.80
C GLY A 99 18.12 -3.28 3.59
N PRO A 100 18.59 -3.24 4.84
CA PRO A 100 18.59 -4.41 5.71
C PRO A 100 17.14 -4.87 5.93
N ARG A 101 16.92 -6.17 5.75
CA ARG A 101 15.63 -6.79 6.01
C ARG A 101 15.46 -6.95 7.52
N ARG A 102 14.67 -6.08 8.13
CA ARG A 102 14.28 -6.23 9.53
C ARG A 102 13.10 -7.19 9.62
N LEU A 103 13.22 -8.19 10.47
CA LEU A 103 12.08 -9.04 10.80
C LEU A 103 11.09 -8.22 11.63
N PRO A 104 9.78 -8.34 11.36
CA PRO A 104 8.78 -7.69 12.18
C PRO A 104 8.80 -8.28 13.60
N VAL A 105 8.51 -7.46 14.59
CA VAL A 105 8.29 -7.93 15.96
C VAL A 105 6.99 -8.75 15.97
N VAL A 106 7.09 -9.97 16.45
CA VAL A 106 5.93 -10.86 16.60
C VAL A 106 5.46 -10.78 18.04
N LEU A 107 4.20 -10.43 18.25
CA LEU A 107 3.59 -10.37 19.57
C LEU A 107 3.31 -11.78 20.09
N SER A 108 3.53 -12.00 21.39
CA SER A 108 3.14 -13.25 22.05
C SER A 108 1.60 -13.33 22.18
N PRO A 109 1.03 -14.53 22.36
CA PRO A 109 -0.41 -14.69 22.60
C PRO A 109 -0.92 -13.86 23.79
N GLU A 110 -0.12 -13.74 24.85
CA GLU A 110 -0.43 -12.96 26.06
C GLU A 110 -0.45 -11.46 25.77
N GLU A 111 0.49 -10.95 24.95
CA GLU A 111 0.52 -9.56 24.49
C GLU A 111 -0.68 -9.23 23.62
N VAL A 112 -1.06 -10.15 22.71
CA VAL A 112 -2.27 -10.00 21.91
C VAL A 112 -3.52 -9.99 22.80
N GLY A 113 -3.60 -10.87 23.81
CA GLY A 113 -4.68 -10.87 24.78
C GLY A 113 -4.83 -9.53 25.52
N ARG A 114 -3.72 -8.95 25.97
CA ARG A 114 -3.69 -7.61 26.61
C ARG A 114 -4.13 -6.50 25.65
N LEU A 115 -3.65 -6.55 24.41
CA LEU A 115 -4.04 -5.58 23.36
C LEU A 115 -5.55 -5.64 23.10
N LEU A 116 -6.13 -6.83 22.98
CA LEU A 116 -7.57 -7.02 22.77
C LEU A 116 -8.40 -6.57 23.98
N ALA A 117 -7.89 -6.81 25.19
CA ALA A 117 -8.54 -6.38 26.43
C ALA A 117 -8.55 -4.86 26.58
N SER A 118 -7.50 -4.17 26.13
CA SER A 118 -7.40 -2.71 26.19
C SER A 118 -8.31 -1.97 25.19
N ALA A 119 -8.88 -2.69 24.22
CA ALA A 119 -9.80 -2.08 23.26
C ALA A 119 -11.16 -1.80 23.93
N ILE A 120 -11.41 -0.53 24.24
CA ILE A 120 -12.63 -0.05 24.92
C ILE A 120 -13.86 -0.23 24.01
N ASN A 121 -13.70 0.07 22.70
CA ASN A 121 -14.81 0.01 21.76
C ASN A 121 -14.98 -1.42 21.21
N ILE A 122 -16.21 -1.96 21.35
CA ILE A 122 -16.55 -3.31 20.89
C ILE A 122 -16.28 -3.50 19.38
N LYS A 123 -16.47 -2.46 18.57
CA LYS A 123 -16.16 -2.51 17.12
C LYS A 123 -14.67 -2.70 16.89
N HIS A 124 -13.82 -1.96 17.59
CA HIS A 124 -12.37 -2.10 17.49
C HIS A 124 -11.91 -3.46 17.99
N LYS A 125 -12.47 -3.94 19.10
CA LYS A 125 -12.16 -5.26 19.65
C LYS A 125 -12.51 -6.35 18.63
N ALA A 126 -13.71 -6.29 18.03
CA ALA A 126 -14.13 -7.24 17.01
C ALA A 126 -13.23 -7.23 15.77
N LEU A 127 -12.86 -6.05 15.25
CA LEU A 127 -11.98 -5.91 14.09
C LEU A 127 -10.58 -6.45 14.36
N LEU A 128 -9.98 -6.09 15.50
CA LEU A 128 -8.66 -6.58 15.90
C LEU A 128 -8.65 -8.09 16.10
N SER A 129 -9.69 -8.61 16.76
CA SER A 129 -9.87 -10.02 16.98
C SER A 129 -10.00 -10.80 15.67
N LEU A 130 -10.80 -10.26 14.74
CA LEU A 130 -10.97 -10.83 13.41
C LEU A 130 -9.66 -10.82 12.61
N ALA A 131 -8.93 -9.70 12.64
CA ALA A 131 -7.63 -9.58 11.99
C ALA A 131 -6.62 -10.61 12.53
N TYR A 132 -6.57 -10.79 13.85
CA TYR A 132 -5.69 -11.76 14.49
C TYR A 132 -6.08 -13.21 14.15
N ALA A 133 -7.37 -13.53 14.20
CA ALA A 133 -7.86 -14.88 13.93
C ALA A 133 -7.68 -15.29 12.46
N THR A 134 -7.84 -14.36 11.52
CA THR A 134 -7.86 -14.65 10.07
C THR A 134 -6.56 -14.32 9.36
N GLY A 135 -5.69 -13.51 9.95
CA GLY A 135 -4.49 -12.97 9.29
C GLY A 135 -4.80 -12.01 8.13
N LEU A 136 -6.03 -11.49 8.06
CA LEU A 136 -6.43 -10.52 7.05
C LEU A 136 -5.71 -9.17 7.26
N ARG A 137 -5.48 -8.47 6.16
CA ARG A 137 -4.94 -7.11 6.23
C ARG A 137 -5.98 -6.15 6.79
N ALA A 138 -5.55 -5.10 7.47
CA ALA A 138 -6.45 -4.10 8.05
C ALA A 138 -7.48 -3.56 7.05
N SER A 139 -7.07 -3.30 5.79
CA SER A 139 -7.98 -2.85 4.73
C SER A 139 -9.00 -3.91 4.32
N GLU A 140 -8.64 -5.18 4.39
CA GLU A 140 -9.54 -6.31 4.08
C GLU A 140 -10.56 -6.47 5.20
N VAL A 141 -10.12 -6.39 6.46
CA VAL A 141 -11.02 -6.47 7.63
C VAL A 141 -12.03 -5.33 7.64
N VAL A 142 -11.59 -4.09 7.39
CA VAL A 142 -12.47 -2.91 7.40
C VAL A 142 -13.49 -2.93 6.24
N SER A 143 -13.15 -3.57 5.13
CA SER A 143 -14.04 -3.67 3.96
C SER A 143 -15.03 -4.85 4.02
N LEU A 144 -14.92 -5.74 5.02
CA LEU A 144 -15.82 -6.87 5.19
C LEU A 144 -17.25 -6.42 5.49
N LYS A 145 -18.20 -7.06 4.83
CA LYS A 145 -19.63 -6.92 5.08
C LYS A 145 -20.15 -8.13 5.85
N LEU A 146 -21.25 -7.98 6.56
CA LEU A 146 -21.89 -9.12 7.24
C LEU A 146 -22.31 -10.24 6.29
N THR A 147 -22.65 -9.89 5.05
CA THR A 147 -22.97 -10.83 3.96
C THR A 147 -21.78 -11.67 3.50
N ASP A 148 -20.55 -11.26 3.84
CA ASP A 148 -19.33 -11.98 3.48
C ASP A 148 -18.99 -13.10 4.49
N ILE A 149 -19.74 -13.17 5.61
CA ILE A 149 -19.54 -14.14 6.68
C ILE A 149 -20.59 -15.25 6.56
N ASP A 150 -20.15 -16.42 6.15
CA ASP A 150 -20.97 -17.64 6.12
C ASP A 150 -20.78 -18.36 7.46
N ARG A 151 -21.82 -18.27 8.32
CA ARG A 151 -21.81 -18.83 9.68
C ARG A 151 -21.88 -20.35 9.66
N ASP A 152 -22.67 -20.91 8.75
CA ASP A 152 -22.92 -22.35 8.70
C ASP A 152 -21.66 -23.10 8.23
N ARG A 153 -20.93 -22.49 7.33
CA ARG A 153 -19.68 -23.07 6.78
C ARG A 153 -18.41 -22.54 7.45
N MET A 154 -18.54 -21.62 8.41
CA MET A 154 -17.41 -20.96 9.07
C MET A 154 -16.40 -20.36 8.07
N LEU A 155 -16.91 -19.70 7.03
CA LEU A 155 -16.13 -19.11 5.95
C LEU A 155 -16.29 -17.60 5.90
N ILE A 156 -15.21 -16.92 5.55
CA ILE A 156 -15.24 -15.48 5.25
C ILE A 156 -14.84 -15.30 3.79
N ARG A 157 -15.68 -14.60 3.03
CA ARG A 157 -15.40 -14.24 1.64
C ARG A 157 -14.64 -12.92 1.60
N VAL A 158 -13.48 -12.90 0.94
CA VAL A 158 -12.67 -11.69 0.77
C VAL A 158 -12.60 -11.36 -0.72
N GLU A 159 -13.29 -10.29 -1.14
CA GLU A 159 -13.42 -9.94 -2.57
C GLU A 159 -12.15 -9.35 -3.21
N GLN A 160 -11.24 -8.73 -2.44
CA GLN A 160 -10.08 -8.00 -2.95
C GLN A 160 -8.74 -8.43 -2.35
N GLY A 161 -8.53 -9.71 -2.11
CA GLY A 161 -7.26 -10.22 -1.59
C GLY A 161 -6.09 -9.98 -2.56
N LYS A 162 -5.05 -9.23 -2.15
CA LYS A 162 -3.85 -8.92 -2.95
C LYS A 162 -2.94 -10.12 -3.25
N SER A 163 -3.24 -11.30 -2.76
CA SER A 163 -2.34 -12.46 -2.78
C SER A 163 -2.63 -13.52 -3.84
N LEU A 164 -3.38 -13.18 -4.90
CA LEU A 164 -3.54 -14.09 -6.05
C LEU A 164 -2.89 -13.50 -7.29
N PRO A 165 -2.08 -14.30 -8.03
CA PRO A 165 -1.62 -13.92 -9.35
C PRO A 165 -2.82 -13.66 -10.26
N SER A 166 -2.68 -12.71 -11.17
CA SER A 166 -3.70 -12.02 -11.97
C SER A 166 -4.65 -12.90 -12.83
N ARG A 167 -4.61 -14.20 -12.73
CA ARG A 167 -5.42 -15.13 -13.54
C ARG A 167 -6.76 -15.56 -12.97
N ARG A 168 -7.05 -15.27 -11.68
CA ARG A 168 -8.38 -15.57 -11.12
C ARG A 168 -8.78 -14.44 -10.15
N ARG A 169 -9.47 -13.44 -10.64
CA ARG A 169 -10.28 -12.54 -9.83
C ARG A 169 -11.53 -13.29 -9.36
N GLY A 170 -11.33 -14.22 -8.45
CA GLY A 170 -12.39 -14.96 -7.80
C GLY A 170 -12.28 -14.73 -6.30
N ALA A 171 -13.42 -14.67 -5.63
CA ALA A 171 -13.49 -14.58 -4.18
C ALA A 171 -12.59 -15.64 -3.53
N ARG A 172 -11.66 -15.21 -2.68
CA ARG A 172 -10.83 -16.14 -1.93
C ARG A 172 -11.69 -16.75 -0.83
N ARG A 173 -12.05 -18.01 -0.97
CA ARG A 173 -12.52 -18.79 0.17
C ARG A 173 -11.33 -19.01 1.09
N ILE A 174 -11.25 -18.28 2.18
CA ILE A 174 -10.34 -18.64 3.26
C ILE A 174 -11.06 -19.74 4.05
N GLY A 175 -10.87 -20.97 3.61
CA GLY A 175 -11.17 -22.14 4.45
C GLY A 175 -10.14 -22.15 5.57
N THR A 176 -10.37 -21.41 6.62
CA THR A 176 -9.62 -21.55 7.85
C THR A 176 -10.30 -22.68 8.62
N SER A 177 -9.66 -23.85 8.69
CA SER A 177 -9.94 -24.77 9.78
C SER A 177 -9.52 -24.07 11.07
N PHE A 178 -10.46 -23.38 11.69
CA PHE A 178 -10.23 -22.69 12.94
C PHE A 178 -10.03 -23.74 14.05
N SER A 179 -8.79 -23.96 14.44
CA SER A 179 -8.46 -24.81 15.59
C SER A 179 -8.80 -24.15 16.94
N ARG A 180 -9.49 -23.02 16.96
CA ARG A 180 -10.01 -22.38 18.19
C ARG A 180 -11.49 -22.00 18.06
N PRO A 181 -12.41 -22.93 18.34
CA PRO A 181 -13.86 -22.71 18.25
C PRO A 181 -14.40 -21.62 19.20
N SER A 182 -13.72 -21.38 20.33
CA SER A 182 -14.18 -20.45 21.37
C SER A 182 -14.22 -18.99 20.94
N PHE A 183 -13.34 -18.58 20.02
CA PHE A 183 -13.21 -17.18 19.65
C PHE A 183 -14.24 -16.73 18.61
N LEU A 184 -14.50 -17.53 17.58
CA LEU A 184 -15.56 -17.26 16.62
C LEU A 184 -16.95 -17.32 17.28
N ARG A 185 -17.13 -18.20 18.27
CA ARG A 185 -18.35 -18.27 19.06
C ARG A 185 -18.62 -16.95 19.80
N TYR A 186 -17.59 -16.27 20.29
CA TYR A 186 -17.70 -14.95 20.92
C TYR A 186 -18.10 -13.84 19.91
N CYS A 187 -17.50 -13.83 18.74
CA CYS A 187 -17.87 -12.87 17.67
C CYS A 187 -19.25 -13.17 17.05
N MET A 188 -19.69 -14.42 17.06
CA MET A 188 -20.92 -14.88 16.39
C MET A 188 -22.12 -14.94 17.33
N ASN A 189 -21.95 -15.02 18.65
CA ASN A 189 -23.04 -15.15 19.64
C ASN A 189 -23.80 -13.84 19.95
N GLY A 190 -23.82 -12.90 19.03
CA GLY A 190 -24.88 -11.89 19.05
C GLY A 190 -24.58 -10.59 19.80
N GLU A 191 -23.42 -10.37 20.39
CA GLU A 191 -23.12 -9.08 21.03
C GLU A 191 -22.79 -7.98 20.00
N ILE A 192 -22.38 -8.35 18.77
CA ILE A 192 -22.15 -7.39 17.68
C ILE A 192 -23.47 -6.93 17.05
N GLY A 193 -24.53 -7.74 17.10
CA GLY A 193 -25.82 -7.44 16.49
C GLY A 193 -26.69 -6.46 17.28
N ARG A 194 -26.40 -6.19 18.54
CA ARG A 194 -27.21 -5.29 19.40
C ARG A 194 -26.74 -3.83 19.42
N ALA A 195 -25.66 -3.51 18.71
CA ALA A 195 -25.14 -2.13 18.65
C ALA A 195 -25.67 -1.32 17.45
N HIS A 196 -26.67 -1.82 16.75
CA HIS A 196 -27.37 -1.14 15.66
C HIS A 196 -28.88 -1.25 15.83
N VAL A 197 -29.40 -0.68 16.90
CA VAL A 197 -30.78 -0.15 17.00
C VAL A 197 -30.69 1.21 17.65
#